data_4ef1e9b01b1d399a8c0bb961e5c230e8
#
_entry.id   4ef1e9b01b1d399a8c0bb961e5c230e8
#
_cell.length_a   1.000
_cell.length_b   1.000
_cell.length_c   1.000
_cell.angle_alpha   90.00
_cell.angle_beta   90.00
_cell.angle_gamma   90.00
#
_symmetry.space_group_name_H-M   'P 1'
#
loop_
_entity.id
_entity.type
_entity.pdbx_description
1 polymer ?
#
loop_
_entity_poly.entity_id
_entity_poly.type
_entity_poly.pdbx_seq_one_letter_code
_entity_poly.pdbx_strand_id
1 'polypeptide(L)'
;MDLVKWQQQKLTQKLFQWLDKVVDTRILLGDQDALNGVIDGAFTELPKKYNCIVINNTVLKAEPDDVIVHYIDYVKPWHIYYYDSDEKKLYWQYVKKSLWSDLKPQDGNTVETVLLTARLLHNRGEYQKADSYYEAVLKYLLRDKYF
;
A
#
# COMPACT_ATOMS: atom_id res chain seq x y z
N MET A 1 15.91 15.00 -1.92
CA MET A 1 15.60 15.85 -3.09
C MET A 1 16.27 17.21 -2.91
N ASP A 2 16.97 17.74 -3.91
CA ASP A 2 17.61 19.05 -3.88
C ASP A 2 16.60 20.11 -4.38
N LEU A 3 15.99 20.85 -3.44
CA LEU A 3 14.95 21.82 -3.75
C LEU A 3 15.47 23.04 -4.52
N VAL A 4 16.74 23.40 -4.32
CA VAL A 4 17.36 24.51 -5.04
C VAL A 4 17.50 24.18 -6.53
N LYS A 5 18.05 22.99 -6.83
CA LYS A 5 18.09 22.50 -8.20
C LYS A 5 16.71 22.32 -8.82
N TRP A 6 15.75 21.83 -8.04
CA TRP A 6 14.36 21.69 -8.48
C TRP A 6 13.79 23.01 -9.00
N GLN A 7 13.96 24.09 -8.22
CA GLN A 7 13.51 25.42 -8.61
C GLN A 7 14.27 25.99 -9.80
N GLN A 8 15.61 25.91 -9.79
CA GLN A 8 16.46 26.39 -10.88
C GLN A 8 16.14 25.73 -12.23
N GLN A 9 15.86 24.44 -12.21
CA GLN A 9 15.52 23.65 -13.39
C GLN A 9 14.03 23.76 -13.77
N LYS A 10 13.22 24.49 -12.98
CA LYS A 10 11.75 24.64 -13.18
C LYS A 10 11.04 23.29 -13.32
N LEU A 11 11.43 22.29 -12.49
CA LEU A 11 10.94 20.91 -12.64
C LEU A 11 9.42 20.83 -12.51
N THR A 12 8.80 21.57 -11.59
CA THR A 12 7.33 21.60 -11.45
C THR A 12 6.65 21.98 -12.78
N GLN A 13 7.13 23.02 -13.47
CA GLN A 13 6.56 23.42 -14.76
C GLN A 13 6.75 22.34 -15.83
N LYS A 14 7.93 21.71 -15.87
CA LYS A 14 8.21 20.63 -16.82
C LYS A 14 7.32 19.41 -16.59
N LEU A 15 7.04 19.08 -15.32
CA LEU A 15 6.16 17.97 -14.96
C LEU A 15 4.73 18.22 -15.46
N PHE A 16 4.16 19.41 -15.22
CA PHE A 16 2.84 19.75 -15.74
C PHE A 16 2.80 19.77 -17.27
N GLN A 17 3.80 20.35 -17.92
CA GLN A 17 3.90 20.33 -19.38
C GLN A 17 4.01 18.92 -19.96
N TRP A 18 4.65 17.99 -19.25
CA TRP A 18 4.73 16.59 -19.65
C TRP A 18 3.36 15.91 -19.49
N LEU A 19 2.69 16.13 -18.36
CA LEU A 19 1.35 15.61 -18.11
C LEU A 19 0.34 16.09 -19.16
N ASP A 20 0.35 17.37 -19.51
CA ASP A 20 -0.52 17.94 -20.55
C ASP A 20 -0.32 17.27 -21.92
N LYS A 21 0.91 16.84 -22.24
CA LYS A 21 1.21 16.15 -23.50
C LYS A 21 0.75 14.69 -23.54
N VAL A 22 0.69 14.04 -22.37
CA VAL A 22 0.40 12.61 -22.28
C VAL A 22 -0.98 12.32 -21.69
N VAL A 23 -1.82 13.35 -21.48
CA VAL A 23 -3.15 13.21 -20.86
C VAL A 23 -4.03 12.20 -21.57
N ASP A 24 -3.91 12.07 -22.89
CA ASP A 24 -4.65 11.10 -23.71
C ASP A 24 -4.01 9.71 -23.75
N THR A 25 -2.87 9.54 -23.13
CA THR A 25 -2.18 8.26 -23.02
C THR A 25 -2.47 7.61 -21.66
N ARG A 26 -2.23 6.29 -21.57
CA ARG A 26 -2.46 5.56 -20.33
C ARG A 26 -1.40 5.91 -19.28
N ILE A 27 -1.72 6.83 -18.37
CA ILE A 27 -0.94 7.13 -17.17
C ILE A 27 -1.36 6.13 -16.08
N LEU A 28 -0.41 5.35 -15.55
CA LEU A 28 -0.69 4.31 -14.55
C LEU A 28 -0.43 4.78 -13.12
N LEU A 29 0.65 5.54 -12.90
CA LEU A 29 1.17 5.89 -11.58
C LEU A 29 1.27 7.42 -11.37
N GLY A 30 0.62 8.20 -12.21
CA GLY A 30 0.47 9.64 -12.06
C GLY A 30 1.80 10.40 -11.90
N ASP A 31 2.14 10.76 -10.67
CA ASP A 31 3.34 11.52 -10.33
C ASP A 31 4.65 10.76 -10.61
N GLN A 32 4.67 9.44 -10.46
CA GLN A 32 5.86 8.64 -10.77
C GLN A 32 6.13 8.61 -12.28
N ASP A 33 5.08 8.48 -13.09
CA ASP A 33 5.24 8.49 -14.55
C ASP A 33 5.74 9.86 -15.02
N ALA A 34 5.20 10.95 -14.46
CA ALA A 34 5.64 12.30 -14.79
C ALA A 34 7.11 12.53 -14.38
N LEU A 35 7.50 12.12 -13.18
CA LEU A 35 8.88 12.22 -12.73
C LEU A 35 9.83 11.43 -13.62
N ASN A 36 9.49 10.20 -13.96
CA ASN A 36 10.30 9.36 -14.84
C ASN A 36 10.41 9.96 -16.25
N GLY A 37 9.31 10.48 -16.80
CA GLY A 37 9.29 11.07 -18.13
C GLY A 37 10.03 12.40 -18.24
N VAL A 38 10.14 13.18 -17.16
CA VAL A 38 10.87 14.47 -17.16
C VAL A 38 12.31 14.33 -16.73
N ILE A 39 12.60 13.47 -15.76
CA ILE A 39 13.95 13.31 -15.19
C ILE A 39 14.80 12.37 -16.07
N ASP A 40 14.16 11.40 -16.72
CA ASP A 40 14.76 10.49 -17.72
C ASP A 40 16.12 9.90 -17.25
N GLY A 41 16.14 9.33 -16.06
CA GLY A 41 17.33 8.72 -15.48
C GLY A 41 18.33 9.71 -14.85
N ALA A 42 18.12 11.02 -14.94
CA ALA A 42 19.00 12.03 -14.33
C ALA A 42 18.78 12.17 -12.81
N PHE A 43 18.87 11.05 -12.09
CA PHE A 43 18.77 10.98 -10.63
C PHE A 43 19.91 10.14 -10.04
N THR A 44 20.16 10.35 -8.77
CA THR A 44 21.10 9.53 -8.01
C THR A 44 20.36 8.36 -7.37
N GLU A 45 20.74 7.14 -7.72
CA GLU A 45 20.21 5.95 -7.06
C GLU A 45 20.65 5.90 -5.61
N LEU A 46 19.71 5.69 -4.71
CA LEU A 46 19.99 5.41 -3.30
C LEU A 46 20.24 3.91 -3.11
N PRO A 47 21.06 3.52 -2.12
CA PRO A 47 21.18 2.12 -1.73
C PRO A 47 19.80 1.51 -1.43
N LYS A 48 19.60 0.26 -1.85
CA LYS A 48 18.31 -0.47 -1.72
C LYS A 48 17.72 -0.46 -0.31
N LYS A 49 18.57 -0.38 0.71
CA LYS A 49 18.14 -0.29 2.12
C LYS A 49 17.23 0.91 2.42
N TYR A 50 17.28 1.98 1.63
CA TYR A 50 16.42 3.15 1.79
C TYR A 50 15.04 3.02 1.12
N ASN A 51 14.77 1.91 0.44
CA ASN A 51 13.48 1.60 -0.14
C ASN A 51 13.32 0.08 -0.26
N CYS A 52 13.23 -0.59 0.88
CA CYS A 52 12.99 -2.03 0.94
C CYS A 52 11.50 -2.31 0.68
N ILE A 53 11.20 -2.69 -0.54
CA ILE A 53 9.83 -2.93 -0.99
C ILE A 53 9.33 -4.28 -0.48
N VAL A 54 8.15 -4.29 0.14
CA VAL A 54 7.43 -5.50 0.57
C VAL A 54 6.22 -5.69 -0.33
N ILE A 55 6.19 -6.79 -1.07
CA ILE A 55 5.09 -7.23 -1.93
C ILE A 55 4.80 -8.70 -1.64
N ASN A 56 3.53 -9.07 -1.43
CA ASN A 56 3.04 -10.45 -1.44
C ASN A 56 3.94 -11.46 -0.70
N ASN A 57 4.30 -11.20 0.55
CA ASN A 57 5.16 -12.07 1.36
C ASN A 57 6.63 -12.16 0.91
N THR A 58 7.08 -11.30 0.03
CA THR A 58 8.51 -11.27 -0.31
C THR A 58 9.28 -10.68 0.86
N VAL A 59 9.83 -11.55 1.68
CA VAL A 59 10.70 -11.18 2.79
C VAL A 59 11.97 -10.57 2.20
N LEU A 60 12.16 -9.29 2.41
CA LEU A 60 13.45 -8.68 2.18
C LEU A 60 14.38 -9.15 3.30
N LYS A 61 15.43 -9.88 2.94
CA LYS A 61 16.54 -10.23 3.83
C LYS A 61 17.37 -8.97 4.09
N ALA A 62 16.82 -8.05 4.87
CA ALA A 62 17.55 -6.87 5.33
C ALA A 62 17.48 -6.83 6.84
N GLU A 63 18.59 -6.53 7.49
CA GLU A 63 18.61 -6.31 8.94
C GLU A 63 17.64 -5.18 9.29
N PRO A 64 16.66 -5.39 10.19
CA PRO A 64 15.55 -4.47 10.42
C PRO A 64 15.95 -3.06 10.82
N ASP A 65 17.11 -2.92 11.48
CA ASP A 65 17.51 -1.65 12.12
C ASP A 65 18.10 -0.62 11.15
N ASP A 66 18.45 -1.05 9.92
CA ASP A 66 19.17 -0.21 8.95
C ASP A 66 18.38 0.10 7.68
N VAL A 67 17.10 -0.23 7.63
CA VAL A 67 16.31 -0.17 6.40
C VAL A 67 15.04 0.66 6.53
N ILE A 68 14.62 1.26 5.43
CA ILE A 68 13.28 1.84 5.30
C ILE A 68 12.39 0.82 4.58
N VAL A 69 11.45 0.24 5.31
CA VAL A 69 10.48 -0.72 4.76
C VAL A 69 9.33 0.02 4.09
N HIS A 70 9.07 -0.31 2.83
CA HIS A 70 8.04 0.30 2.02
C HIS A 70 6.97 -0.73 1.61
N TYR A 71 5.79 -0.62 2.20
CA TYR A 71 4.64 -1.50 1.94
C TYR A 71 3.85 -0.96 0.75
N ILE A 72 4.11 -1.44 -0.47
CA ILE A 72 3.52 -0.91 -1.71
C ILE A 72 2.23 -1.61 -2.14
N ASP A 73 1.92 -2.79 -1.61
CA ASP A 73 0.73 -3.55 -1.98
C ASP A 73 -0.57 -2.88 -1.50
N TYR A 74 -1.71 -3.25 -2.11
CA TYR A 74 -3.06 -2.83 -1.66
C TYR A 74 -3.36 -3.34 -0.26
N VAL A 75 -2.93 -4.55 0.06
CA VAL A 75 -3.01 -5.11 1.41
C VAL A 75 -1.89 -4.53 2.26
N LYS A 76 -2.26 -3.82 3.31
CA LYS A 76 -1.33 -3.08 4.18
C LYS A 76 -1.18 -3.76 5.54
N PRO A 77 -0.06 -3.59 6.25
CA PRO A 77 0.19 -4.25 7.54
C PRO A 77 -0.82 -3.90 8.64
N TRP A 78 -1.58 -2.83 8.49
CA TRP A 78 -2.67 -2.48 9.41
C TRP A 78 -4.00 -3.16 9.09
N HIS A 79 -4.13 -3.86 7.95
CA HIS A 79 -5.33 -4.64 7.66
C HIS A 79 -5.31 -5.95 8.45
N ILE A 80 -6.48 -6.36 8.95
CA ILE A 80 -6.62 -7.62 9.72
C ILE A 80 -6.22 -8.83 8.87
N TYR A 81 -6.53 -8.79 7.59
CA TYR A 81 -6.26 -9.87 6.61
C TYR A 81 -4.84 -9.82 6.01
N TYR A 82 -3.97 -8.89 6.45
CA TYR A 82 -2.56 -8.96 6.12
C TYR A 82 -1.95 -10.22 6.75
N TYR A 83 -1.18 -10.95 5.97
CA TYR A 83 -0.54 -12.17 6.43
C TYR A 83 0.36 -11.94 7.66
N ASP A 84 0.56 -12.99 8.43
CA ASP A 84 1.40 -12.92 9.63
C ASP A 84 2.87 -13.05 9.23
N SER A 85 3.61 -11.96 9.32
CA SER A 85 4.99 -11.85 8.87
C SER A 85 5.80 -10.97 9.81
N ASP A 86 7.12 -11.03 9.68
CA ASP A 86 8.00 -10.20 10.48
C ASP A 86 7.89 -8.72 10.14
N GLU A 87 7.57 -8.39 8.86
CA GLU A 87 7.30 -7.03 8.42
C GLU A 87 6.02 -6.47 9.06
N LYS A 88 4.97 -7.30 9.22
CA LYS A 88 3.77 -6.91 9.97
C LYS A 88 4.09 -6.64 11.43
N LYS A 89 4.85 -7.52 12.07
CA LYS A 89 5.29 -7.35 13.47
C LYS A 89 6.11 -6.07 13.62
N LEU A 90 7.03 -5.81 12.69
CA LEU A 90 7.85 -4.61 12.66
C LEU A 90 6.98 -3.36 12.57
N TYR A 91 6.01 -3.31 11.65
CA TYR A 91 5.06 -2.21 11.53
C TYR A 91 4.37 -1.92 12.88
N TRP A 92 3.81 -2.96 13.53
CA TRP A 92 3.10 -2.80 14.79
C TRP A 92 4.01 -2.43 15.97
N GLN A 93 5.29 -2.81 15.94
CA GLN A 93 6.28 -2.32 16.92
C GLN A 93 6.49 -0.81 16.82
N TYR A 94 6.57 -0.27 15.59
CA TYR A 94 6.66 1.19 15.39
C TYR A 94 5.36 1.91 15.77
N VAL A 95 4.20 1.37 15.41
CA VAL A 95 2.90 1.93 15.83
C VAL A 95 2.83 2.07 17.36
N LYS A 96 3.19 1.04 18.10
CA LYS A 96 3.19 1.06 19.58
C LYS A 96 4.10 2.12 20.19
N LYS A 97 5.15 2.53 19.48
CA LYS A 97 6.11 3.57 19.91
C LYS A 97 5.74 4.97 19.41
N SER A 98 4.68 5.10 18.63
CA SER A 98 4.23 6.35 18.01
C SER A 98 3.07 6.99 18.77
N LEU A 99 2.64 8.16 18.31
CA LEU A 99 1.42 8.82 18.80
C LEU A 99 0.12 8.06 18.45
N TRP A 100 0.21 7.05 17.59
CA TRP A 100 -0.92 6.19 17.18
C TRP A 100 -0.89 4.81 17.86
N SER A 101 -0.36 4.73 19.08
CA SER A 101 -0.26 3.48 19.85
C SER A 101 -1.60 2.75 20.06
N ASP A 102 -2.71 3.49 20.01
CA ASP A 102 -4.07 2.95 20.16
C ASP A 102 -4.68 2.44 18.85
N LEU A 103 -3.96 2.58 17.73
CA LEU A 103 -4.42 2.07 16.44
C LEU A 103 -4.68 0.57 16.53
N LYS A 104 -5.83 0.14 16.01
CA LYS A 104 -6.20 -1.29 15.90
C LYS A 104 -6.16 -1.73 14.45
N PRO A 105 -5.95 -3.03 14.19
CA PRO A 105 -6.10 -3.57 12.85
C PRO A 105 -7.47 -3.24 12.26
N GLN A 106 -7.48 -2.86 10.98
CA GLN A 106 -8.68 -2.44 10.26
C GLN A 106 -9.26 -3.59 9.45
N ASP A 107 -10.58 -3.67 9.44
CA ASP A 107 -11.32 -4.60 8.59
C ASP A 107 -11.37 -4.12 7.13
N GLY A 108 -11.77 -5.02 6.25
CA GLY A 108 -12.03 -4.68 4.86
C GLY A 108 -13.30 -3.84 4.69
N ASN A 109 -13.27 -2.91 3.73
CA ASN A 109 -14.40 -2.03 3.38
C ASN A 109 -14.88 -2.23 1.93
N THR A 110 -14.30 -3.14 1.18
CA THR A 110 -14.74 -3.58 -0.15
C THR A 110 -15.13 -5.04 -0.11
N VAL A 111 -15.96 -5.50 -1.06
CA VAL A 111 -16.37 -6.92 -1.16
C VAL A 111 -15.16 -7.84 -1.13
N GLU A 112 -14.13 -7.52 -1.90
CA GLU A 112 -12.91 -8.30 -1.96
C GLU A 112 -12.19 -8.38 -0.61
N THR A 113 -12.01 -7.24 0.06
CA THR A 113 -11.30 -7.17 1.34
C THR A 113 -12.11 -7.80 2.48
N VAL A 114 -13.44 -7.71 2.44
CA VAL A 114 -14.34 -8.42 3.37
C VAL A 114 -14.22 -9.94 3.18
N LEU A 115 -14.15 -10.43 1.93
CA LEU A 115 -13.92 -11.85 1.65
C LEU A 115 -12.54 -12.32 2.12
N LEU A 116 -11.50 -11.50 1.97
CA LEU A 116 -10.16 -11.81 2.49
C LEU A 116 -10.18 -11.93 4.01
N THR A 117 -10.89 -11.03 4.69
CA THR A 117 -11.09 -11.09 6.15
C THR A 117 -11.81 -12.38 6.55
N ALA A 118 -12.92 -12.71 5.87
CA ALA A 118 -13.67 -13.94 6.14
C ALA A 118 -12.79 -15.20 5.99
N ARG A 119 -12.03 -15.29 4.90
CA ARG A 119 -11.09 -16.41 4.67
C ARG A 119 -10.02 -16.51 5.76
N LEU A 120 -9.46 -15.38 6.19
CA LEU A 120 -8.48 -15.35 7.25
C LEU A 120 -9.05 -15.91 8.56
N LEU A 121 -10.23 -15.43 8.95
CA LEU A 121 -10.92 -15.88 10.18
C LEU A 121 -11.28 -17.35 10.09
N HIS A 122 -11.79 -17.81 8.95
CA HIS A 122 -12.09 -19.22 8.71
C HIS A 122 -10.83 -20.10 8.88
N ASN A 123 -9.70 -19.71 8.29
CA ASN A 123 -8.43 -20.45 8.40
C ASN A 123 -7.87 -20.47 9.83
N ARG A 124 -8.26 -19.52 10.67
CA ARG A 124 -7.92 -19.48 12.10
C ARG A 124 -8.89 -20.25 12.98
N GLY A 125 -9.94 -20.87 12.41
CA GLY A 125 -10.98 -21.57 13.16
C GLY A 125 -12.01 -20.64 13.83
N GLU A 126 -12.00 -19.35 13.52
CA GLU A 126 -12.95 -18.35 14.03
C GLU A 126 -14.24 -18.33 13.16
N TYR A 127 -14.88 -19.51 13.02
CA TYR A 127 -15.95 -19.74 12.04
C TYR A 127 -17.15 -18.81 12.20
N GLN A 128 -17.62 -18.58 13.43
CA GLN A 128 -18.79 -17.69 13.67
C GLN A 128 -18.53 -16.26 13.19
N LYS A 129 -17.31 -15.76 13.39
CA LYS A 129 -16.93 -14.45 12.87
C LYS A 129 -16.79 -14.46 11.35
N ALA A 130 -16.17 -15.50 10.78
CA ALA A 130 -16.05 -15.64 9.33
C ALA A 130 -17.41 -15.64 8.65
N ASP A 131 -18.41 -16.37 9.20
CA ASP A 131 -19.77 -16.46 8.68
C ASP A 131 -20.44 -15.09 8.62
N SER A 132 -20.26 -14.23 9.63
CA SER A 132 -20.83 -12.88 9.62
C SER A 132 -20.30 -12.00 8.48
N TYR A 133 -19.03 -12.17 8.10
CA TYR A 133 -18.45 -11.48 6.95
C TYR A 133 -18.96 -12.05 5.62
N TYR A 134 -19.10 -13.39 5.49
CA TYR A 134 -19.69 -14.02 4.31
C TYR A 134 -21.16 -13.58 4.11
N GLU A 135 -21.93 -13.55 5.19
CA GLU A 135 -23.31 -13.06 5.14
C GLU A 135 -23.41 -11.60 4.68
N ALA A 136 -22.52 -10.72 5.19
CA ALA A 136 -22.49 -9.33 4.77
C ALA A 136 -22.23 -9.19 3.27
N VAL A 137 -21.32 -9.99 2.71
CA VAL A 137 -21.06 -10.03 1.26
C VAL A 137 -22.27 -10.53 0.49
N LEU A 138 -22.90 -11.62 0.93
CA LEU A 138 -24.08 -12.17 0.28
C LEU A 138 -25.23 -11.16 0.27
N LYS A 139 -25.50 -10.51 1.39
CA LYS A 139 -26.52 -9.45 1.49
C LYS A 139 -26.25 -8.30 0.52
N TYR A 140 -24.99 -7.88 0.42
CA TYR A 140 -24.61 -6.83 -0.52
C TYR A 140 -24.81 -7.24 -1.98
N LEU A 141 -24.37 -8.43 -2.38
CA LEU A 141 -24.46 -8.92 -3.76
C LEU A 141 -25.90 -9.23 -4.20
N LEU A 142 -26.78 -9.57 -3.25
CA LEU A 142 -28.15 -9.97 -3.54
C LEU A 142 -29.15 -8.83 -3.43
N ARG A 143 -28.79 -7.67 -2.84
CA ARG A 143 -29.73 -6.56 -2.57
C ARG A 143 -30.47 -6.08 -3.82
N ASP A 144 -29.79 -6.05 -4.98
CA ASP A 144 -30.37 -5.56 -6.23
C ASP A 144 -31.12 -6.64 -7.03
N LYS A 145 -31.15 -7.89 -6.53
CA LYS A 145 -31.85 -9.01 -7.19
C LYS A 145 -33.15 -9.41 -6.50
N TYR A 146 -33.29 -9.09 -5.21
CA TYR A 146 -34.40 -9.59 -4.39
C TYR A 146 -35.08 -8.54 -3.51
N PHE A 147 -34.64 -7.31 -3.57
CA PHE A 147 -35.19 -6.14 -2.90
C PHE A 147 -35.08 -4.92 -3.83
#